data_4249f80cf017aa3db73010f3944b8917
#
_entry.id   4249f80cf017aa3db73010f3944b8917
#
_cell.length_a   1.000
_cell.length_b   1.000
_cell.length_c   1.000
_cell.angle_alpha   90.00
_cell.angle_beta   90.00
_cell.angle_gamma   90.00
#
_symmetry.space_group_name_H-M   'P 1'
#
loop_
_entity.id
_entity.type
_entity.pdbx_description
1 polymer ?
#
loop_
_entity_poly.entity_id
_entity_poly.type
_entity_poly.pdbx_seq_one_letter_code
_entity_poly.pdbx_strand_id
1 'polypeptide(L)'
;DLNQCVPMALRGAFQSCGQNCAGAERFYVHEKIHDKFLARVLESAKKLRQGWALSSSVDCGAMCMPKQAQYVQSLIDDAVSRGATVHVGGKMEMGAKGGQFYPPTVISGITHDMRIAREEVFGPVLAIVKTKSDAESIALANDCDFGLGSNVFTKSTKRAEKLGSQLEAGMTSINDFCSTYMAQSLPFGGVKESGFDRFAGIEGLRGCCVPKSVVVDRFPLLMKTNIPPPLCYPVADNAFAFCKALSRMFFGLNVAQQFGGLLSLAKCFLLPTKSYTKFD
;
A
#
# COMPACT_ATOMS: atom_id res chain seq x y z
N ASP A 1 -22.27 0.34 -9.45
CA ASP A 1 -23.09 1.41 -10.07
C ASP A 1 -22.24 2.20 -11.07
N LEU A 2 -22.56 2.12 -12.36
CA LEU A 2 -21.80 2.82 -13.40
C LEU A 2 -21.96 4.33 -13.36
N ASN A 3 -23.04 4.84 -12.79
CA ASN A 3 -23.25 6.30 -12.64
C ASN A 3 -22.24 6.89 -11.64
N GLN A 4 -21.86 6.12 -10.64
CA GLN A 4 -20.83 6.50 -9.67
C GLN A 4 -19.43 6.16 -10.19
N CYS A 5 -19.24 4.95 -10.72
CA CYS A 5 -17.91 4.43 -11.08
C CYS A 5 -17.27 5.18 -12.25
N VAL A 6 -18.03 5.49 -13.31
CA VAL A 6 -17.46 6.09 -14.53
C VAL A 6 -16.88 7.48 -14.29
N PRO A 7 -17.57 8.44 -13.62
CA PRO A 7 -16.95 9.72 -13.30
C PRO A 7 -15.68 9.62 -12.46
N MET A 8 -15.66 8.69 -11.49
CA MET A 8 -14.49 8.46 -10.65
C MET A 8 -13.34 7.83 -11.41
N ALA A 9 -13.62 6.88 -12.32
CA ALA A 9 -12.62 6.28 -13.20
C ALA A 9 -11.94 7.33 -14.10
N LEU A 10 -12.75 8.19 -14.72
CA LEU A 10 -12.24 9.30 -15.54
C LEU A 10 -11.38 10.28 -14.70
N ARG A 11 -11.84 10.62 -13.50
CA ARG A 11 -11.09 11.47 -12.59
C ARG A 11 -9.77 10.81 -12.21
N GLY A 12 -9.81 9.53 -11.87
CA GLY A 12 -8.63 8.75 -11.50
C GLY A 12 -7.57 8.69 -12.59
N ALA A 13 -7.99 8.53 -13.84
CA ALA A 13 -7.08 8.41 -14.98
C ALA A 13 -6.60 9.77 -15.53
N PHE A 14 -7.42 10.84 -15.47
CA PHE A 14 -7.15 12.04 -16.23
C PHE A 14 -6.87 13.30 -15.40
N GLN A 15 -7.13 13.27 -14.09
CA GLN A 15 -6.76 14.37 -13.20
C GLN A 15 -5.26 14.64 -13.29
N SER A 16 -4.87 15.92 -13.38
CA SER A 16 -3.47 16.33 -13.53
C SER A 16 -2.76 15.68 -14.74
N CYS A 17 -3.50 15.40 -15.80
CA CYS A 17 -3.01 14.70 -16.99
C CYS A 17 -2.49 13.28 -16.67
N GLY A 18 -3.08 12.61 -15.68
CA GLY A 18 -2.64 11.32 -15.20
C GLY A 18 -1.28 11.32 -14.48
N GLN A 19 -0.69 12.49 -14.28
CA GLN A 19 0.59 12.66 -13.59
C GLN A 19 0.36 12.77 -12.08
N ASN A 20 -0.09 11.68 -11.49
CA ASN A 20 -0.43 11.58 -10.08
C ASN A 20 -0.07 10.17 -9.57
N CYS A 21 0.78 10.08 -8.56
CA CYS A 21 1.20 8.81 -7.97
C CYS A 21 0.03 7.96 -7.44
N ALA A 22 -1.06 8.59 -6.98
CA ALA A 22 -2.29 7.91 -6.59
C ALA A 22 -3.31 7.83 -7.73
N GLY A 23 -2.93 8.18 -8.97
CA GLY A 23 -3.77 8.04 -10.15
C GLY A 23 -4.15 6.59 -10.43
N ALA A 24 -5.33 6.39 -11.00
CA ALA A 24 -5.75 5.07 -11.41
C ALA A 24 -5.25 4.76 -12.82
N GLU A 25 -4.38 3.80 -12.97
CA GLU A 25 -3.76 3.44 -14.25
C GLU A 25 -4.33 2.15 -14.84
N ARG A 26 -4.64 1.15 -13.99
CA ARG A 26 -5.09 -0.18 -14.40
C ARG A 26 -6.51 -0.43 -13.92
N PHE A 27 -7.42 -0.64 -14.86
CA PHE A 27 -8.84 -0.83 -14.61
C PHE A 27 -9.26 -2.28 -14.89
N TYR A 28 -9.32 -3.10 -13.85
CA TYR A 28 -9.77 -4.48 -13.91
C TYR A 28 -11.29 -4.52 -13.91
N VAL A 29 -11.87 -4.82 -15.05
CA VAL A 29 -13.31 -4.74 -15.25
C VAL A 29 -13.89 -6.12 -15.53
N HIS A 30 -14.81 -6.56 -14.67
CA HIS A 30 -15.47 -7.87 -14.82
C HIS A 30 -16.22 -7.95 -16.15
N GLU A 31 -16.09 -9.05 -16.89
CA GLU A 31 -16.62 -9.26 -18.25
C GLU A 31 -18.11 -8.91 -18.37
N LYS A 32 -18.92 -9.22 -17.36
CA LYS A 32 -20.39 -8.96 -17.36
C LYS A 32 -20.75 -7.49 -17.47
N ILE A 33 -19.85 -6.57 -17.12
CA ILE A 33 -20.08 -5.13 -17.16
C ILE A 33 -19.10 -4.40 -18.08
N HIS A 34 -18.11 -5.09 -18.60
CA HIS A 34 -16.99 -4.52 -19.37
C HIS A 34 -17.49 -3.64 -20.53
N ASP A 35 -18.33 -4.16 -21.40
CA ASP A 35 -18.76 -3.44 -22.61
C ASP A 35 -19.61 -2.22 -22.26
N LYS A 36 -20.47 -2.32 -21.23
CA LYS A 36 -21.26 -1.20 -20.74
C LYS A 36 -20.39 -0.12 -20.09
N PHE A 37 -19.36 -0.54 -19.31
CA PHE A 37 -18.40 0.36 -18.71
C PHE A 37 -17.60 1.09 -19.79
N LEU A 38 -17.01 0.34 -20.73
CA LEU A 38 -16.24 0.89 -21.84
C LEU A 38 -17.06 1.91 -22.64
N ALA A 39 -18.29 1.56 -23.04
CA ALA A 39 -19.13 2.45 -23.82
C ALA A 39 -19.38 3.80 -23.10
N ARG A 40 -19.64 3.77 -21.79
CA ARG A 40 -19.87 4.97 -21.00
C ARG A 40 -18.60 5.78 -20.75
N VAL A 41 -17.48 5.11 -20.54
CA VAL A 41 -16.16 5.78 -20.46
C VAL A 41 -15.87 6.52 -21.76
N LEU A 42 -16.09 5.88 -22.91
CA LEU A 42 -15.86 6.47 -24.24
C LEU A 42 -16.76 7.68 -24.50
N GLU A 43 -18.04 7.58 -24.13
CA GLU A 43 -18.97 8.71 -24.27
C GLU A 43 -18.48 9.97 -23.52
N SER A 44 -17.93 9.77 -22.34
CA SER A 44 -17.43 10.85 -21.49
C SER A 44 -16.02 11.31 -21.89
N ALA A 45 -15.11 10.37 -22.20
CA ALA A 45 -13.74 10.71 -22.58
C ALA A 45 -13.65 11.53 -23.86
N LYS A 46 -14.53 11.28 -24.83
CA LYS A 46 -14.63 12.08 -26.08
C LYS A 46 -15.02 13.54 -25.86
N LYS A 47 -15.57 13.88 -24.70
CA LYS A 47 -15.98 15.25 -24.34
C LYS A 47 -14.88 16.01 -23.61
N LEU A 48 -13.77 15.34 -23.22
CA LEU A 48 -12.66 15.98 -22.53
C LEU A 48 -11.92 16.95 -23.45
N ARG A 49 -11.65 18.12 -22.93
CA ARG A 49 -10.98 19.20 -23.67
C ARG A 49 -9.54 19.30 -23.19
N GLN A 50 -8.63 19.14 -24.11
CA GLN A 50 -7.21 19.35 -23.83
C GLN A 50 -6.77 20.73 -24.30
N GLY A 51 -5.90 21.35 -23.52
CA GLY A 51 -5.40 22.68 -23.89
C GLY A 51 -4.51 23.28 -22.82
N TRP A 52 -4.24 24.56 -23.00
CA TRP A 52 -3.41 25.32 -22.08
C TRP A 52 -4.08 25.49 -20.71
N ALA A 53 -3.37 25.15 -19.64
CA ALA A 53 -3.91 25.12 -18.29
C ALA A 53 -4.48 26.46 -17.78
N LEU A 54 -3.99 27.57 -18.29
CA LEU A 54 -4.51 28.90 -17.95
C LEU A 54 -5.68 29.37 -18.84
N SER A 55 -6.10 28.52 -19.78
CA SER A 55 -7.30 28.82 -20.58
C SER A 55 -8.55 28.39 -19.81
N SER A 56 -9.64 29.13 -20.03
CA SER A 56 -10.95 28.69 -19.56
C SER A 56 -11.39 27.41 -20.29
N SER A 57 -12.13 26.55 -19.63
CA SER A 57 -12.75 25.37 -20.25
C SER A 57 -11.77 24.28 -20.74
N VAL A 58 -10.73 24.00 -19.98
CA VAL A 58 -9.77 22.91 -20.19
C VAL A 58 -9.92 21.89 -19.09
N ASP A 59 -9.97 20.63 -19.45
CA ASP A 59 -10.09 19.48 -18.53
C ASP A 59 -8.74 18.78 -18.32
N CYS A 60 -7.88 18.80 -19.34
CA CYS A 60 -6.58 18.13 -19.33
C CYS A 60 -5.50 19.07 -19.90
N GLY A 61 -4.45 19.31 -19.14
CA GLY A 61 -3.32 20.16 -19.57
C GLY A 61 -2.25 19.39 -20.35
N ALA A 62 -1.06 19.99 -20.43
CA ALA A 62 0.12 19.38 -21.02
C ALA A 62 0.84 18.45 -20.02
N MET A 63 1.63 17.54 -20.55
CA MET A 63 2.61 16.76 -19.76
C MET A 63 3.73 17.67 -19.27
N CYS A 64 4.31 17.37 -18.10
CA CYS A 64 5.40 18.18 -17.54
C CYS A 64 6.70 18.05 -18.33
N MET A 65 6.96 16.88 -18.93
CA MET A 65 8.21 16.61 -19.66
C MET A 65 7.97 15.94 -21.00
N PRO A 66 8.70 16.33 -22.08
CA PRO A 66 8.62 15.66 -23.38
C PRO A 66 8.94 14.18 -23.32
N LYS A 67 9.98 13.82 -22.55
CA LYS A 67 10.39 12.42 -22.35
C LYS A 67 9.27 11.54 -21.79
N GLN A 68 8.47 12.08 -20.85
CA GLN A 68 7.35 11.33 -20.30
C GLN A 68 6.25 11.11 -21.32
N ALA A 69 5.93 12.09 -22.15
CA ALA A 69 4.98 11.91 -23.24
C ALA A 69 5.45 10.87 -24.27
N GLN A 70 6.75 10.86 -24.60
CA GLN A 70 7.37 9.84 -25.45
C GLN A 70 7.32 8.45 -24.82
N TYR A 71 7.55 8.38 -23.51
CA TYR A 71 7.46 7.12 -22.77
C TYR A 71 6.03 6.55 -22.79
N VAL A 72 5.03 7.39 -22.49
CA VAL A 72 3.61 7.00 -22.62
C VAL A 72 3.30 6.49 -24.01
N GLN A 73 3.80 7.19 -25.07
CA GLN A 73 3.63 6.72 -26.45
C GLN A 73 4.22 5.33 -26.65
N SER A 74 5.42 5.07 -26.10
CA SER A 74 6.06 3.76 -26.24
C SER A 74 5.26 2.63 -25.57
N LEU A 75 4.57 2.91 -24.45
CA LEU A 75 3.70 1.93 -23.80
C LEU A 75 2.42 1.66 -24.60
N ILE A 76 1.85 2.69 -25.22
CA ILE A 76 0.69 2.52 -26.11
C ILE A 76 1.08 1.74 -27.37
N ASP A 77 2.22 2.04 -27.98
CA ASP A 77 2.71 1.36 -29.19
C ASP A 77 2.99 -0.13 -28.89
N ASP A 78 3.62 -0.44 -27.75
CA ASP A 78 3.81 -1.83 -27.31
C ASP A 78 2.46 -2.54 -27.16
N ALA A 79 1.51 -1.93 -26.45
CA ALA A 79 0.19 -2.55 -26.23
C ALA A 79 -0.56 -2.78 -27.55
N VAL A 80 -0.56 -1.81 -28.46
CA VAL A 80 -1.20 -1.94 -29.78
C VAL A 80 -0.53 -3.03 -30.61
N SER A 81 0.79 -3.10 -30.60
CA SER A 81 1.53 -4.15 -31.33
C SER A 81 1.19 -5.57 -30.84
N ARG A 82 0.73 -5.69 -29.60
CA ARG A 82 0.31 -6.95 -28.95
C ARG A 82 -1.21 -7.18 -29.00
N GLY A 83 -1.97 -6.34 -29.73
CA GLY A 83 -3.39 -6.53 -29.98
C GLY A 83 -4.33 -5.71 -29.12
N ALA A 84 -3.85 -4.78 -28.30
CA ALA A 84 -4.70 -3.84 -27.60
C ALA A 84 -5.36 -2.85 -28.57
N THR A 85 -6.53 -2.34 -28.20
CA THR A 85 -7.31 -1.42 -29.03
C THR A 85 -7.40 -0.04 -28.39
N VAL A 86 -6.87 0.98 -29.07
CA VAL A 86 -7.06 2.38 -28.71
C VAL A 86 -8.40 2.86 -29.24
N HIS A 87 -9.24 3.40 -28.38
CA HIS A 87 -10.58 3.90 -28.71
C HIS A 87 -10.66 5.43 -28.81
N VAL A 88 -9.83 6.13 -28.03
CA VAL A 88 -9.73 7.61 -27.98
C VAL A 88 -8.28 7.95 -27.70
N GLY A 89 -7.77 9.03 -28.27
CA GLY A 89 -6.39 9.50 -28.08
C GLY A 89 -5.33 8.56 -28.69
N GLY A 90 -4.30 8.26 -27.94
CA GLY A 90 -3.27 7.27 -28.29
C GLY A 90 -2.12 7.78 -29.13
N LYS A 91 -2.09 9.05 -29.47
CA LYS A 91 -0.97 9.67 -30.19
C LYS A 91 -0.60 11.01 -29.56
N MET A 92 0.68 11.16 -29.30
CA MET A 92 1.26 12.40 -28.83
C MET A 92 1.01 13.50 -29.86
N GLU A 93 0.49 14.64 -29.40
CA GLU A 93 0.29 15.84 -30.23
C GLU A 93 1.28 16.93 -29.82
N MET A 94 2.09 17.36 -30.76
CA MET A 94 2.90 18.58 -30.58
C MET A 94 1.99 19.76 -30.90
N GLY A 95 1.58 20.49 -29.86
CA GLY A 95 0.77 21.69 -30.06
C GLY A 95 1.45 22.72 -30.95
N ALA A 96 0.67 23.49 -31.70
CA ALA A 96 1.15 24.53 -32.60
C ALA A 96 2.10 25.56 -31.95
N LYS A 97 2.12 25.63 -30.61
CA LYS A 97 2.98 26.50 -29.79
C LYS A 97 4.05 25.70 -28.99
N GLY A 98 4.39 24.49 -29.42
CA GLY A 98 5.41 23.68 -28.75
C GLY A 98 4.96 23.03 -27.44
N GLY A 99 3.66 22.91 -27.17
CA GLY A 99 3.14 22.26 -25.97
C GLY A 99 3.28 20.73 -26.05
N GLN A 100 3.54 20.11 -24.88
CA GLN A 100 3.71 18.67 -24.74
C GLN A 100 2.36 18.04 -24.41
N PHE A 101 1.47 17.99 -25.39
CA PHE A 101 0.13 17.47 -25.21
C PHE A 101 0.09 15.97 -25.51
N TYR A 102 -0.41 15.20 -24.55
CA TYR A 102 -0.81 13.82 -24.76
C TYR A 102 -2.30 13.72 -24.54
N PRO A 103 -3.10 13.38 -25.55
CA PRO A 103 -4.55 13.41 -25.41
C PRO A 103 -5.05 12.35 -24.44
N PRO A 104 -6.15 12.63 -23.69
CA PRO A 104 -6.82 11.61 -22.91
C PRO A 104 -7.05 10.37 -23.73
N THR A 105 -6.48 9.25 -23.27
CA THR A 105 -6.42 8.00 -24.02
C THR A 105 -7.20 6.91 -23.32
N VAL A 106 -8.06 6.21 -24.05
CA VAL A 106 -8.76 5.01 -23.56
C VAL A 106 -8.34 3.83 -24.41
N ILE A 107 -7.78 2.82 -23.76
CA ILE A 107 -7.28 1.60 -24.40
C ILE A 107 -7.85 0.36 -23.69
N SER A 108 -8.24 -0.66 -24.45
CA SER A 108 -8.75 -1.93 -23.90
C SER A 108 -8.09 -3.12 -24.59
N GLY A 109 -8.41 -4.33 -24.10
CA GLY A 109 -7.75 -5.55 -24.60
C GLY A 109 -6.33 -5.72 -24.03
N ILE A 110 -6.07 -5.09 -22.89
CA ILE A 110 -4.79 -5.20 -22.20
C ILE A 110 -4.65 -6.57 -21.57
N THR A 111 -3.49 -7.18 -21.76
CA THR A 111 -3.04 -8.42 -21.12
C THR A 111 -1.82 -8.15 -20.23
N HIS A 112 -1.58 -8.99 -19.23
CA HIS A 112 -0.55 -8.77 -18.22
C HIS A 112 0.91 -8.95 -18.70
N ASP A 113 1.13 -9.44 -19.91
CA ASP A 113 2.43 -9.48 -20.58
C ASP A 113 2.78 -8.16 -21.28
N MET A 114 1.82 -7.24 -21.44
CA MET A 114 2.05 -5.92 -22.01
C MET A 114 2.70 -4.99 -20.98
N ARG A 115 3.64 -4.15 -21.43
CA ARG A 115 4.35 -3.19 -20.57
C ARG A 115 3.42 -2.28 -19.81
N ILE A 116 2.37 -1.78 -20.42
CA ILE A 116 1.37 -0.87 -19.82
C ILE A 116 0.64 -1.48 -18.60
N ALA A 117 0.62 -2.81 -18.46
CA ALA A 117 0.04 -3.49 -17.32
C ALA A 117 1.00 -3.63 -16.13
N ARG A 118 2.30 -3.41 -16.34
CA ARG A 118 3.36 -3.63 -15.36
C ARG A 118 4.16 -2.39 -15.00
N GLU A 119 4.40 -1.52 -15.97
CA GLU A 119 5.14 -0.28 -15.80
C GLU A 119 4.18 0.87 -15.42
N GLU A 120 4.67 1.84 -14.64
CA GLU A 120 3.90 3.04 -14.31
C GLU A 120 3.75 3.93 -15.55
N VAL A 121 2.52 4.27 -15.91
CA VAL A 121 2.24 5.09 -17.10
C VAL A 121 2.52 6.57 -16.83
N PHE A 122 2.08 7.08 -15.69
CA PHE A 122 2.20 8.48 -15.29
C PHE A 122 1.80 9.46 -16.40
N GLY A 123 0.66 9.21 -17.00
CA GLY A 123 0.09 9.95 -18.14
C GLY A 123 -1.41 9.72 -18.28
N PRO A 124 -2.09 10.45 -19.17
CA PRO A 124 -3.55 10.47 -19.26
C PRO A 124 -4.10 9.24 -20.02
N VAL A 125 -3.91 8.08 -19.42
CA VAL A 125 -4.31 6.79 -20.03
C VAL A 125 -5.20 6.01 -19.08
N LEU A 126 -6.36 5.58 -19.58
CA LEU A 126 -7.29 4.67 -18.92
C LEU A 126 -7.15 3.30 -19.59
N ALA A 127 -6.36 2.41 -18.97
CA ALA A 127 -6.08 1.07 -19.50
C ALA A 127 -7.02 0.03 -18.89
N ILE A 128 -7.84 -0.63 -19.74
CA ILE A 128 -8.88 -1.57 -19.32
C ILE A 128 -8.43 -3.00 -19.54
N VAL A 129 -8.40 -3.76 -18.45
CA VAL A 129 -8.18 -5.21 -18.41
C VAL A 129 -9.53 -5.89 -18.15
N LYS A 130 -9.95 -6.77 -19.04
CA LYS A 130 -11.17 -7.57 -18.88
C LYS A 130 -10.88 -8.78 -18.02
N THR A 131 -11.70 -9.03 -16.98
CA THR A 131 -11.53 -10.16 -16.07
C THR A 131 -12.81 -11.00 -15.97
N LYS A 132 -12.66 -12.30 -15.67
CA LYS A 132 -13.77 -13.25 -15.59
C LYS A 132 -14.29 -13.45 -14.17
N SER A 133 -13.47 -13.15 -13.17
CA SER A 133 -13.81 -13.38 -11.76
C SER A 133 -13.11 -12.40 -10.83
N ASP A 134 -13.62 -12.33 -9.59
CA ASP A 134 -12.96 -11.56 -8.51
C ASP A 134 -11.55 -12.08 -8.22
N ALA A 135 -11.37 -13.40 -8.20
CA ALA A 135 -10.07 -14.02 -7.94
C ALA A 135 -9.04 -13.65 -9.01
N GLU A 136 -9.43 -13.66 -10.28
CA GLU A 136 -8.59 -13.22 -11.38
C GLU A 136 -8.26 -11.73 -11.27
N SER A 137 -9.25 -10.89 -10.95
CA SER A 137 -9.03 -9.45 -10.79
C SER A 137 -8.00 -9.17 -9.69
N ILE A 138 -8.10 -9.85 -8.54
CA ILE A 138 -7.15 -9.72 -7.43
C ILE A 138 -5.76 -10.22 -7.82
N ALA A 139 -5.69 -11.40 -8.43
CA ALA A 139 -4.41 -11.97 -8.85
C ALA A 139 -3.66 -11.03 -9.81
N LEU A 140 -4.36 -10.53 -10.84
CA LEU A 140 -3.77 -9.60 -11.81
C LEU A 140 -3.45 -8.23 -11.19
N ALA A 141 -4.28 -7.72 -10.28
CA ALA A 141 -4.01 -6.45 -9.59
C ALA A 141 -2.77 -6.54 -8.69
N ASN A 142 -2.57 -7.68 -8.05
CA ASN A 142 -1.41 -7.94 -7.18
C ASN A 142 -0.14 -8.33 -7.95
N ASP A 143 -0.26 -8.81 -9.20
CA ASP A 143 0.88 -9.12 -10.07
C ASP A 143 1.48 -7.84 -10.66
N CYS A 144 2.05 -7.02 -9.78
CA CYS A 144 2.70 -5.75 -10.09
C CYS A 144 3.69 -5.41 -8.98
N ASP A 145 4.78 -4.77 -9.35
CA ASP A 145 5.83 -4.35 -8.41
C ASP A 145 5.41 -3.15 -7.55
N PHE A 146 4.36 -2.43 -7.95
CA PHE A 146 3.82 -1.27 -7.25
C PHE A 146 2.59 -1.63 -6.40
N GLY A 147 2.37 -0.86 -5.32
CA GLY A 147 1.23 -1.03 -4.43
C GLY A 147 0.94 0.22 -3.60
N LEU A 148 0.70 1.37 -4.23
CA LEU A 148 0.36 2.59 -3.51
C LEU A 148 -1.12 2.61 -3.12
N GLY A 149 -2.00 2.66 -4.08
CA GLY A 149 -3.44 2.75 -3.86
C GLY A 149 -4.24 1.79 -4.71
N SER A 150 -5.40 1.41 -4.21
CA SER A 150 -6.38 0.59 -4.92
C SER A 150 -7.80 1.07 -4.67
N ASN A 151 -8.70 0.73 -5.59
CA ASN A 151 -10.12 1.11 -5.48
C ASN A 151 -10.99 -0.07 -5.87
N VAL A 152 -12.04 -0.33 -5.10
CA VAL A 152 -13.01 -1.40 -5.38
C VAL A 152 -14.40 -0.81 -5.55
N PHE A 153 -14.99 -1.02 -6.72
CA PHE A 153 -16.34 -0.55 -7.05
C PHE A 153 -17.33 -1.71 -7.11
N THR A 154 -18.26 -1.75 -6.18
CA THR A 154 -19.34 -2.74 -6.14
C THR A 154 -20.52 -2.25 -5.30
N LYS A 155 -21.72 -2.76 -5.54
CA LYS A 155 -22.91 -2.44 -4.73
C LYS A 155 -22.91 -3.15 -3.36
N SER A 156 -22.09 -4.19 -3.17
CA SER A 156 -22.03 -4.95 -1.92
C SER A 156 -20.81 -4.51 -1.11
N THR A 157 -21.03 -3.83 0.02
CA THR A 157 -19.99 -3.42 0.95
C THR A 157 -19.19 -4.63 1.46
N LYS A 158 -19.86 -5.70 1.88
CA LYS A 158 -19.21 -6.94 2.32
C LYS A 158 -18.26 -7.53 1.26
N ARG A 159 -18.67 -7.49 -0.02
CA ARG A 159 -17.82 -7.93 -1.13
C ARG A 159 -16.65 -6.98 -1.31
N ALA A 160 -16.89 -5.66 -1.24
CA ALA A 160 -15.84 -4.67 -1.38
C ALA A 160 -14.75 -4.81 -0.31
N GLU A 161 -15.15 -4.97 0.95
CA GLU A 161 -14.23 -5.20 2.08
C GLU A 161 -13.40 -6.48 1.88
N LYS A 162 -14.08 -7.58 1.48
CA LYS A 162 -13.41 -8.84 1.18
C LYS A 162 -12.38 -8.71 0.04
N LEU A 163 -12.70 -7.99 -1.03
CA LEU A 163 -11.77 -7.77 -2.14
C LEU A 163 -10.66 -6.82 -1.74
N GLY A 164 -11.00 -5.72 -1.08
CA GLY A 164 -10.03 -4.72 -0.61
C GLY A 164 -8.98 -5.30 0.34
N SER A 165 -9.37 -6.22 1.22
CA SER A 165 -8.42 -6.89 2.13
C SER A 165 -7.43 -7.84 1.46
N GLN A 166 -7.64 -8.19 0.19
CA GLN A 166 -6.78 -9.06 -0.59
C GLN A 166 -5.86 -8.28 -1.55
N LEU A 167 -6.12 -6.99 -1.75
CA LEU A 167 -5.29 -6.13 -2.59
C LEU A 167 -4.02 -5.72 -1.85
N GLU A 168 -2.88 -5.93 -2.48
CA GLU A 168 -1.56 -5.58 -1.98
C GLU A 168 -1.25 -4.11 -2.29
N ALA A 169 -1.97 -3.22 -1.61
CA ALA A 169 -1.81 -1.79 -1.71
C ALA A 169 -1.80 -1.14 -0.31
N GLY A 170 -1.10 -0.05 -0.16
CA GLY A 170 -1.04 0.67 1.11
C GLY A 170 -2.34 1.37 1.48
N MET A 171 -3.20 1.62 0.49
CA MET A 171 -4.52 2.23 0.68
C MET A 171 -5.54 1.55 -0.22
N THR A 172 -6.76 1.40 0.28
CA THR A 172 -7.90 0.90 -0.52
C THR A 172 -9.13 1.77 -0.25
N SER A 173 -9.72 2.31 -1.32
CA SER A 173 -10.99 3.03 -1.28
C SER A 173 -12.12 2.17 -1.81
N ILE A 174 -13.29 2.24 -1.18
CA ILE A 174 -14.48 1.50 -1.60
C ILE A 174 -15.49 2.47 -2.23
N ASN A 175 -15.84 2.22 -3.49
CA ASN A 175 -16.75 3.06 -4.28
C ASN A 175 -16.32 4.53 -4.32
N ASP A 176 -15.03 4.77 -4.30
CA ASP A 176 -14.42 6.09 -4.20
C ASP A 176 -13.06 6.11 -4.89
N PHE A 177 -12.60 7.33 -5.18
CA PHE A 177 -11.25 7.61 -5.66
C PHE A 177 -10.69 8.78 -4.87
N CYS A 178 -9.52 8.62 -4.26
CA CYS A 178 -8.75 9.68 -3.62
C CYS A 178 -9.22 10.13 -2.20
N SER A 179 -10.31 9.67 -1.62
CA SER A 179 -10.69 10.06 -0.25
C SER A 179 -9.62 9.70 0.77
N THR A 180 -8.90 8.60 0.58
CA THR A 180 -7.75 8.23 1.43
C THR A 180 -6.63 9.26 1.40
N TYR A 181 -6.45 9.98 0.30
CA TYR A 181 -5.50 11.08 0.19
C TYR A 181 -6.01 12.37 0.84
N MET A 182 -7.32 12.64 0.76
CA MET A 182 -7.94 13.85 1.30
C MET A 182 -8.13 13.79 2.83
N ALA A 183 -8.26 12.60 3.39
CA ALA A 183 -8.48 12.40 4.81
C ALA A 183 -7.14 12.39 5.57
N GLN A 184 -6.73 13.53 6.07
CA GLN A 184 -5.44 13.70 6.78
C GLN A 184 -5.28 12.84 8.04
N SER A 185 -6.36 12.29 8.58
CA SER A 185 -6.34 11.35 9.70
C SER A 185 -5.99 9.92 9.29
N LEU A 186 -6.05 9.60 8.00
CA LEU A 186 -5.70 8.29 7.49
C LEU A 186 -4.23 8.23 7.07
N PRO A 187 -3.50 7.17 7.44
CA PRO A 187 -2.13 6.99 6.99
C PRO A 187 -2.10 6.77 5.48
N PHE A 188 -1.24 7.50 4.79
CA PHE A 188 -1.02 7.42 3.35
C PHE A 188 0.37 6.85 3.07
N GLY A 189 0.48 5.89 2.19
CA GLY A 189 1.75 5.31 1.74
C GLY A 189 1.55 3.99 1.02
N GLY A 190 2.60 3.50 0.39
CA GLY A 190 2.59 2.29 -0.42
C GLY A 190 3.18 1.07 0.27
N VAL A 191 3.11 -0.03 -0.46
CA VAL A 191 3.85 -1.27 -0.22
C VAL A 191 4.61 -1.64 -1.49
N LYS A 192 5.42 -2.68 -1.45
CA LYS A 192 6.28 -3.09 -2.57
C LYS A 192 7.22 -1.93 -2.98
N GLU A 193 7.45 -1.72 -4.27
CA GLU A 193 8.30 -0.61 -4.77
C GLU A 193 7.67 0.78 -4.61
N SER A 194 6.37 0.87 -4.32
CA SER A 194 5.72 2.13 -3.96
C SER A 194 6.16 2.68 -2.61
N GLY A 195 7.00 1.97 -1.89
CA GLY A 195 7.68 2.44 -0.69
C GLY A 195 7.25 1.73 0.58
N PHE A 196 7.79 2.19 1.67
CA PHE A 196 7.52 1.74 3.03
C PHE A 196 7.22 2.95 3.90
N ASP A 197 6.71 2.68 5.12
CA ASP A 197 6.28 3.76 6.02
C ASP A 197 5.00 4.47 5.53
N ARG A 198 4.58 5.48 6.28
CA ARG A 198 3.37 6.25 5.99
C ARG A 198 3.60 7.72 6.30
N PHE A 199 2.87 8.62 5.62
CA PHE A 199 2.64 9.99 6.05
C PHE A 199 1.15 10.20 6.33
N ALA A 200 0.79 11.34 6.92
CA ALA A 200 -0.52 11.61 7.50
C ALA A 200 -0.94 10.61 8.61
N GLY A 201 -1.97 10.95 9.35
CA GLY A 201 -2.38 10.20 10.51
C GLY A 201 -1.34 10.15 11.62
N ILE A 202 -1.60 9.35 12.63
CA ILE A 202 -0.69 9.14 13.76
C ILE A 202 0.57 8.35 13.35
N GLU A 203 0.43 7.48 12.37
CA GLU A 203 1.52 6.69 11.80
C GLU A 203 2.54 7.59 11.12
N GLY A 204 2.09 8.59 10.37
CA GLY A 204 2.98 9.58 9.75
C GLY A 204 3.73 10.42 10.76
N LEU A 205 3.08 10.81 11.86
CA LEU A 205 3.75 11.50 12.95
C LEU A 205 4.81 10.63 13.63
N ARG A 206 4.49 9.35 13.85
CA ARG A 206 5.44 8.37 14.39
C ARG A 206 6.64 8.14 13.47
N GLY A 207 6.43 8.12 12.17
CA GLY A 207 7.49 8.00 11.16
C GLY A 207 8.51 9.15 11.21
N CYS A 208 8.12 10.32 11.71
CA CYS A 208 9.01 11.46 11.92
C CYS A 208 9.78 11.40 13.25
N CYS A 209 9.57 10.37 14.07
CA CYS A 209 10.13 10.23 15.40
C CYS A 209 11.02 9.00 15.52
N VAL A 210 12.06 9.13 16.33
CA VAL A 210 12.86 7.97 16.76
C VAL A 210 12.33 7.50 18.11
N PRO A 211 11.76 6.29 18.23
CA PRO A 211 11.25 5.79 19.50
C PRO A 211 12.41 5.55 20.46
N LYS A 212 12.25 6.02 21.71
CA LYS A 212 13.19 5.80 22.80
C LYS A 212 12.46 5.15 23.96
N SER A 213 12.89 3.97 24.36
CA SER A 213 12.38 3.30 25.56
C SER A 213 13.00 3.90 26.80
N VAL A 214 12.17 4.26 27.77
CA VAL A 214 12.58 4.74 29.08
C VAL A 214 11.86 3.90 30.13
N VAL A 215 12.64 3.30 31.04
CA VAL A 215 12.12 2.51 32.17
C VAL A 215 12.50 3.20 33.45
N VAL A 216 11.54 3.38 34.34
CA VAL A 216 11.72 3.97 35.66
C VAL A 216 11.00 3.13 36.71
N ASP A 217 11.53 3.11 37.91
CA ASP A 217 10.85 2.48 39.04
C ASP A 217 9.54 3.24 39.35
N ARG A 218 8.42 2.52 39.39
CA ARG A 218 7.10 3.13 39.65
C ARG A 218 6.97 3.70 41.07
N PHE A 219 7.63 3.04 42.04
CA PHE A 219 7.60 3.42 43.47
C PHE A 219 9.04 3.42 44.02
N PRO A 220 9.91 4.38 43.66
CA PRO A 220 11.34 4.32 43.93
C PRO A 220 11.70 4.43 45.42
N LEU A 221 10.77 4.93 46.25
CA LEU A 221 10.91 4.98 47.72
C LEU A 221 10.61 3.65 48.41
N LEU A 222 9.74 2.82 47.78
CA LEU A 222 9.30 1.55 48.36
C LEU A 222 9.96 0.34 47.70
N MET A 223 10.16 0.39 46.40
CA MET A 223 10.73 -0.69 45.58
C MET A 223 11.66 -0.12 44.55
N LYS A 224 12.91 -0.54 44.59
CA LYS A 224 13.92 -0.25 43.57
C LYS A 224 14.23 -1.49 42.77
N THR A 225 14.32 -1.33 41.45
CA THR A 225 14.79 -2.42 40.59
C THR A 225 16.23 -2.77 40.96
N ASN A 226 16.46 -4.02 41.36
CA ASN A 226 17.77 -4.55 41.68
C ASN A 226 18.03 -5.81 40.85
N ILE A 227 19.30 -6.09 40.64
CA ILE A 227 19.72 -7.37 40.05
C ILE A 227 19.44 -8.47 41.09
N PRO A 228 18.67 -9.53 40.73
CA PRO A 228 18.42 -10.63 41.63
C PRO A 228 19.73 -11.25 42.15
N PRO A 229 19.80 -11.61 43.43
CA PRO A 229 21.04 -12.12 44.04
C PRO A 229 21.76 -13.21 43.25
N PRO A 230 21.06 -14.23 42.65
CA PRO A 230 21.74 -15.26 41.85
C PRO A 230 22.48 -14.71 40.61
N LEU A 231 22.13 -13.51 40.13
CA LEU A 231 22.69 -12.88 38.93
C LEU A 231 23.71 -11.78 39.26
N CYS A 232 23.89 -11.46 40.56
CA CYS A 232 24.93 -10.53 40.97
C CYS A 232 26.32 -11.12 40.74
N TYR A 233 27.29 -10.27 40.42
CA TYR A 233 28.69 -10.70 40.33
C TYR A 233 29.35 -10.77 41.74
N PRO A 234 30.11 -11.82 42.01
CA PRO A 234 30.30 -13.02 41.22
C PRO A 234 29.02 -13.85 41.11
N VAL A 235 28.78 -14.36 39.87
CA VAL A 235 27.52 -15.08 39.54
C VAL A 235 27.40 -16.37 40.36
N ALA A 236 26.23 -16.64 40.94
CA ALA A 236 26.01 -17.82 41.75
C ALA A 236 25.86 -19.08 40.88
N ASP A 237 26.21 -20.24 41.45
CA ASP A 237 26.13 -21.55 40.77
C ASP A 237 24.71 -21.90 40.26
N ASN A 238 23.68 -21.36 40.90
CA ASN A 238 22.29 -21.56 40.54
C ASN A 238 21.76 -20.53 39.57
N ALA A 239 22.59 -19.61 39.05
CA ALA A 239 22.13 -18.52 38.15
C ALA A 239 21.42 -19.02 36.90
N PHE A 240 21.94 -20.09 36.27
CA PHE A 240 21.31 -20.71 35.10
C PHE A 240 19.93 -21.32 35.46
N ALA A 241 19.84 -22.02 36.59
CA ALA A 241 18.58 -22.58 37.08
C ALA A 241 17.56 -21.48 37.38
N PHE A 242 18.02 -20.37 37.95
CA PHE A 242 17.21 -19.16 38.19
C PHE A 242 16.67 -18.57 36.90
N CYS A 243 17.52 -18.30 35.90
CA CYS A 243 17.11 -17.78 34.61
C CYS A 243 16.12 -18.71 33.90
N LYS A 244 16.36 -19.99 33.91
CA LYS A 244 15.47 -21.02 33.35
C LYS A 244 14.11 -21.02 34.03
N ALA A 245 14.08 -20.91 35.36
CA ALA A 245 12.86 -20.85 36.14
C ALA A 245 12.08 -19.57 35.85
N LEU A 246 12.76 -18.42 35.77
CA LEU A 246 12.18 -17.11 35.43
C LEU A 246 11.57 -17.14 34.03
N SER A 247 12.29 -17.64 33.02
CA SER A 247 11.80 -17.78 31.66
C SER A 247 10.56 -18.67 31.58
N ARG A 248 10.53 -19.80 32.30
CA ARG A 248 9.36 -20.68 32.34
C ARG A 248 8.17 -20.05 33.04
N MET A 249 8.39 -19.22 34.06
CA MET A 249 7.33 -18.51 34.77
C MET A 249 6.65 -17.49 33.85
N PHE A 250 7.42 -16.69 33.10
CA PHE A 250 6.86 -15.65 32.24
C PHE A 250 6.41 -16.12 30.85
N PHE A 251 7.11 -17.09 30.26
CA PHE A 251 6.92 -17.49 28.87
C PHE A 251 6.54 -18.96 28.68
N GLY A 252 6.16 -19.65 29.77
CA GLY A 252 5.66 -21.04 29.70
C GLY A 252 4.39 -21.13 28.83
N LEU A 253 4.31 -22.16 27.99
CA LEU A 253 3.22 -22.37 27.02
C LEU A 253 1.85 -22.61 27.66
N ASN A 254 1.81 -23.01 28.93
CA ASN A 254 0.58 -23.23 29.69
C ASN A 254 0.77 -22.92 31.19
N VAL A 255 -0.35 -22.80 31.91
CA VAL A 255 -0.39 -22.45 33.33
C VAL A 255 0.44 -23.42 34.19
N ALA A 256 0.46 -24.74 33.86
CA ALA A 256 1.22 -25.71 34.62
C ALA A 256 2.73 -25.45 34.49
N GLN A 257 3.23 -25.12 33.31
CA GLN A 257 4.62 -24.71 33.10
C GLN A 257 4.99 -23.42 33.81
N GLN A 258 4.12 -22.45 33.77
CA GLN A 258 4.31 -21.15 34.45
C GLN A 258 4.37 -21.35 35.96
N PHE A 259 3.45 -22.13 36.52
CA PHE A 259 3.43 -22.46 37.94
C PHE A 259 4.67 -23.32 38.35
N GLY A 260 5.07 -24.26 37.52
CA GLY A 260 6.31 -25.05 37.71
C GLY A 260 7.56 -24.15 37.66
N GLY A 261 7.54 -23.12 36.84
CA GLY A 261 8.56 -22.05 36.82
C GLY A 261 8.63 -21.28 38.12
N LEU A 262 7.48 -20.86 38.65
CA LEU A 262 7.38 -20.17 39.95
C LEU A 262 7.93 -21.01 41.11
N LEU A 263 7.54 -22.29 41.18
CA LEU A 263 8.04 -23.20 42.21
C LEU A 263 9.57 -23.43 42.10
N SER A 264 10.08 -23.53 40.88
CA SER A 264 11.50 -23.66 40.62
C SER A 264 12.26 -22.38 41.00
N LEU A 265 11.69 -21.22 40.75
CA LEU A 265 12.24 -19.95 41.17
C LEU A 265 12.36 -19.85 42.69
N ALA A 266 11.30 -20.20 43.42
CA ALA A 266 11.31 -20.22 44.88
C ALA A 266 12.41 -21.11 45.42
N LYS A 267 12.64 -22.30 44.82
CA LYS A 267 13.75 -23.21 45.19
C LYS A 267 15.13 -22.55 45.00
N CYS A 268 15.32 -21.73 43.98
CA CYS A 268 16.60 -21.04 43.76
C CYS A 268 16.96 -20.03 44.87
N PHE A 269 15.96 -19.52 45.59
CA PHE A 269 16.18 -18.63 46.75
C PHE A 269 16.35 -19.35 48.05
N LEU A 270 15.84 -20.59 48.15
CA LEU A 270 15.89 -21.38 49.40
C LEU A 270 17.16 -22.26 49.50
N LEU A 271 17.77 -22.55 48.37
CA LEU A 271 19.01 -23.35 48.37
C LEU A 271 20.21 -22.44 48.65
N PRO A 272 21.10 -22.83 49.58
CA PRO A 272 22.29 -22.05 49.86
C PRO A 272 23.17 -22.00 48.58
N THR A 273 23.48 -20.81 48.13
CA THR A 273 24.47 -20.59 47.09
C THR A 273 25.85 -20.93 47.67
N LYS A 274 26.56 -21.94 47.14
CA LYS A 274 27.99 -22.13 47.42
C LYS A 274 28.68 -20.88 46.86
N SER A 275 29.29 -20.08 47.73
CA SER A 275 30.19 -19.04 47.31
C SER A 275 31.41 -19.70 46.67
N TYR A 276 31.77 -19.24 45.46
CA TYR A 276 33.07 -19.57 44.88
C TYR A 276 34.16 -19.03 45.83
N THR A 277 34.76 -19.93 46.60
CA THR A 277 36.02 -19.67 47.26
C THR A 277 37.11 -19.95 46.22
N LYS A 278 37.80 -18.84 45.83
CA LYS A 278 39.11 -18.73 45.19
C LYS A 278 39.54 -19.84 44.24
N PHE A 279 39.84 -19.44 43.02
CA PHE A 279 40.80 -20.16 42.20
C PHE A 279 42.11 -20.24 42.99
N ASP A 280 42.44 -21.44 43.43
CA ASP A 280 43.82 -21.79 43.74
C ASP A 280 44.54 -22.20 42.45
#